data_fd37c85eaa616a08f9826340afb991a4
#
_entry.id   fd37c85eaa616a08f9826340afb991a4
#
_cell.length_a   1.000
_cell.length_b   1.000
_cell.length_c   1.000
_cell.angle_alpha   90.00
_cell.angle_beta   90.00
_cell.angle_gamma   90.00
#
_symmetry.space_group_name_H-M   'P 1'
#
loop_
_entity.id
_entity.type
_entity.pdbx_description
1 polymer ?
#
loop_
_entity_poly.entity_id
_entity_poly.type
_entity_poly.pdbx_seq_one_letter_code
_entity_poly.pdbx_strand_id
1 'polypeptide(L)'
;MARGTGQFEVAVGVIGKLRVEGYEAYLAGGCVRDLLLGREPKDYDVATSATPDVVLGLFERTFAVGAHFGVVLVATCGGADTPCGAGGNSGEQEYFITEVATFRSDGAYSDGRHPDAVRYTKSAEEDVKRRDFTINGLLMDPLRNIEEQPQVPFGRLRAGSRLPSVAQDDKHPFAAQDEGIGRDNLRSSVLDFVGGMADLEAGVVRAIGRAELRFEEDHLRMLRGVRFAARFGFAIEDGTKTAMRGLASRLAAVSRERVRDELTKMLTEGRARRAFELLDVTGLLTEVLPEVARMKGVEQPAQYHPEGDVWVHTLGLLGQLEEGCSATLAWGALLHDVGKPPTFRRAPDRIRFDGHVDVGVAMGAEILRRFRFSNEETRQILALIENHMRFADAGRMKTSTLKRFFRLPEFEEHLALHRMDCLAGSGNLEHWEFVRERFEAMPAETVRPRPLITGRELIAAGYAPGAGFKEMLRAVEDAQLEGIIATPEEALRMVRERFPIDGGGGQVNE
;
A
#
# COMPACT_ATOMS: atom_id res chain seq x y z
N MET A 1 21.36 -0.79 6.04
CA MET A 1 21.42 0.58 6.60
C MET A 1 22.43 1.51 5.90
N ALA A 2 22.75 1.29 4.63
CA ALA A 2 23.76 2.12 3.90
C ALA A 2 23.18 2.86 2.67
N ARG A 3 21.86 2.78 2.42
CA ARG A 3 21.25 3.39 1.22
C ARG A 3 20.84 4.87 1.40
N GLY A 4 20.50 5.32 2.60
CA GLY A 4 20.00 6.70 2.81
C GLY A 4 21.08 7.78 2.78
N THR A 5 22.29 7.50 3.23
CA THR A 5 23.40 8.45 3.22
C THR A 5 23.83 8.82 1.79
N GLY A 6 23.85 7.88 0.86
CA GLY A 6 24.26 8.16 -0.53
C GLY A 6 23.25 9.04 -1.29
N GLN A 7 21.93 8.84 -1.09
CA GLN A 7 20.90 9.61 -1.78
C GLN A 7 20.83 11.07 -1.28
N PHE A 8 21.02 11.30 0.02
CA PHE A 8 21.13 12.64 0.58
C PHE A 8 22.33 13.39 -0.02
N GLU A 9 23.52 12.77 -0.03
CA GLU A 9 24.74 13.36 -0.57
C GLU A 9 24.58 13.71 -2.06
N VAL A 10 23.93 12.85 -2.82
CA VAL A 10 23.60 13.10 -4.22
C VAL A 10 22.70 14.32 -4.39
N ALA A 11 21.64 14.45 -3.61
CA ALA A 11 20.73 15.61 -3.66
C ALA A 11 21.48 16.91 -3.27
N VAL A 12 22.36 16.85 -2.26
CA VAL A 12 23.24 17.97 -1.88
C VAL A 12 24.20 18.35 -3.02
N GLY A 13 24.76 17.37 -3.72
CA GLY A 13 25.61 17.61 -4.91
C GLY A 13 24.86 18.30 -6.04
N VAL A 14 23.59 17.88 -6.30
CA VAL A 14 22.71 18.54 -7.26
C VAL A 14 22.47 20.01 -6.87
N ILE A 15 22.17 20.28 -5.60
CA ILE A 15 21.97 21.64 -5.07
C ILE A 15 23.25 22.46 -5.23
N GLY A 16 24.42 21.91 -4.86
CA GLY A 16 25.70 22.58 -5.00
C GLY A 16 25.98 23.01 -6.44
N LYS A 17 25.76 22.11 -7.42
CA LYS A 17 25.98 22.42 -8.84
C LYS A 17 25.05 23.52 -9.35
N LEU A 18 23.76 23.51 -8.96
CA LEU A 18 22.81 24.56 -9.32
C LEU A 18 23.22 25.92 -8.73
N ARG A 19 23.72 25.96 -7.50
CA ARG A 19 24.17 27.19 -6.84
C ARG A 19 25.47 27.80 -7.44
N VAL A 20 26.39 26.95 -7.86
CA VAL A 20 27.62 27.43 -8.57
C VAL A 20 27.24 28.16 -9.84
N GLU A 21 26.16 27.76 -10.52
CA GLU A 21 25.61 28.44 -11.70
C GLU A 21 24.70 29.64 -11.35
N GLY A 22 24.63 30.02 -10.06
CA GLY A 22 23.87 31.21 -9.61
C GLY A 22 22.37 31.02 -9.40
N TYR A 23 21.88 29.78 -9.32
CA TYR A 23 20.47 29.47 -9.06
C TYR A 23 20.26 29.19 -7.58
N GLU A 24 19.10 29.61 -7.04
CA GLU A 24 18.61 29.13 -5.75
C GLU A 24 18.22 27.65 -5.88
N ALA A 25 18.59 26.84 -4.89
CA ALA A 25 18.22 25.44 -4.82
C ALA A 25 18.19 24.97 -3.37
N TYR A 26 17.16 24.19 -3.01
CA TYR A 26 16.87 23.72 -1.65
C TYR A 26 16.33 22.29 -1.69
N LEU A 27 16.54 21.52 -0.62
CA LEU A 27 15.67 20.36 -0.37
C LEU A 27 14.26 20.84 -0.07
N ALA A 28 13.24 20.09 -0.49
CA ALA A 28 11.87 20.58 -0.46
C ALA A 28 10.82 19.53 -0.05
N GLY A 29 9.82 19.96 0.70
CA GLY A 29 8.62 19.17 0.93
C GLY A 29 8.78 17.98 1.85
N GLY A 30 8.46 16.79 1.35
CA GLY A 30 8.39 15.55 2.13
C GLY A 30 9.68 15.17 2.82
N CYS A 31 10.83 15.30 2.13
CA CYS A 31 12.12 14.94 2.70
C CYS A 31 12.52 15.86 3.86
N VAL A 32 12.25 17.17 3.76
CA VAL A 32 12.53 18.14 4.84
C VAL A 32 11.73 17.80 6.08
N ARG A 33 10.41 17.58 5.93
CA ARG A 33 9.53 17.15 7.02
C ARG A 33 10.02 15.86 7.66
N ASP A 34 10.34 14.84 6.87
CA ASP A 34 10.73 13.51 7.38
C ASP A 34 12.08 13.60 8.13
N LEU A 35 13.06 14.37 7.62
CA LEU A 35 14.32 14.66 8.32
C LEU A 35 14.08 15.35 9.68
N LEU A 36 13.19 16.35 9.72
CA LEU A 36 12.87 17.06 10.97
C LEU A 36 12.16 16.17 11.99
N LEU A 37 11.40 15.16 11.52
CA LEU A 37 10.76 14.14 12.35
C LEU A 37 11.74 13.02 12.78
N GLY A 38 13.01 13.04 12.32
CA GLY A 38 13.98 11.98 12.58
C GLY A 38 13.66 10.69 11.83
N ARG A 39 12.99 10.79 10.70
CA ARG A 39 12.66 9.67 9.81
C ARG A 39 13.57 9.72 8.58
N GLU A 40 13.94 8.58 8.06
CA GLU A 40 14.65 8.49 6.78
C GLU A 40 13.67 8.79 5.62
N PRO A 41 13.94 9.83 4.80
CA PRO A 41 13.13 10.11 3.62
C PRO A 41 13.24 8.99 2.59
N LYS A 42 12.14 8.70 1.89
CA LYS A 42 12.15 7.75 0.76
C LYS A 42 12.84 8.35 -0.46
N ASP A 43 12.61 9.63 -0.71
CA ASP A 43 13.09 10.39 -1.85
C ASP A 43 13.57 11.77 -1.37
N TYR A 44 14.55 12.36 -2.06
CA TYR A 44 15.05 13.71 -1.78
C TYR A 44 14.72 14.61 -2.98
N ASP A 45 13.71 15.46 -2.80
CA ASP A 45 13.27 16.41 -3.83
C ASP A 45 14.03 17.72 -3.70
N VAL A 46 14.43 18.28 -4.85
CA VAL A 46 15.10 19.59 -4.94
C VAL A 46 14.16 20.58 -5.61
N ALA A 47 13.97 21.74 -4.98
CA ALA A 47 13.27 22.89 -5.59
C ALA A 47 14.30 23.98 -5.95
N THR A 48 14.19 24.57 -7.16
CA THR A 48 15.18 25.51 -7.69
C THR A 48 14.56 26.63 -8.49
N SER A 49 15.28 27.78 -8.58
CA SER A 49 14.96 28.88 -9.48
C SER A 49 15.40 28.62 -10.95
N ALA A 50 16.18 27.55 -11.20
CA ALA A 50 16.58 27.15 -12.54
C ALA A 50 15.38 26.61 -13.33
N THR A 51 15.26 27.03 -14.61
CA THR A 51 14.21 26.48 -15.50
C THR A 51 14.52 25.04 -15.91
N PRO A 52 13.54 24.25 -16.36
CA PRO A 52 13.77 22.89 -16.83
C PRO A 52 14.86 22.77 -17.89
N ASP A 53 14.92 23.70 -18.85
CA ASP A 53 15.93 23.71 -19.92
C ASP A 53 17.36 23.87 -19.35
N VAL A 54 17.51 24.70 -18.32
CA VAL A 54 18.78 24.88 -17.62
C VAL A 54 19.18 23.58 -16.91
N VAL A 55 18.26 22.96 -16.18
CA VAL A 55 18.52 21.68 -15.49
C VAL A 55 18.90 20.59 -16.49
N LEU A 56 18.17 20.48 -17.62
CA LEU A 56 18.50 19.53 -18.69
C LEU A 56 19.90 19.76 -19.29
N GLY A 57 20.32 21.01 -19.44
CA GLY A 57 21.64 21.36 -19.99
C GLY A 57 22.78 21.21 -18.98
N LEU A 58 22.50 21.30 -17.68
CA LEU A 58 23.52 21.30 -16.64
C LEU A 58 23.95 19.87 -16.23
N PHE A 59 23.06 18.89 -16.30
CA PHE A 59 23.31 17.51 -15.88
C PHE A 59 23.39 16.56 -17.06
N GLU A 60 24.37 15.64 -17.07
CA GLU A 60 24.63 14.71 -18.19
C GLU A 60 23.51 13.70 -18.43
N ARG A 61 22.83 13.26 -17.35
CA ARG A 61 21.74 12.27 -17.43
C ARG A 61 20.48 12.81 -16.81
N THR A 62 19.55 13.17 -17.66
CA THR A 62 18.27 13.75 -17.24
C THR A 62 17.12 13.12 -17.99
N PHE A 63 15.95 13.07 -17.35
CA PHE A 63 14.71 12.61 -17.96
C PHE A 63 13.65 13.70 -17.78
N ALA A 64 13.09 14.16 -18.87
CA ALA A 64 12.04 15.19 -18.89
C ALA A 64 10.66 14.59 -18.55
N VAL A 65 10.50 14.07 -17.33
CA VAL A 65 9.24 13.50 -16.87
C VAL A 65 8.41 14.64 -16.28
N GLY A 66 7.47 15.19 -17.06
CA GLY A 66 6.66 16.33 -16.62
C GLY A 66 7.32 17.69 -16.81
N ALA A 67 8.19 17.86 -17.81
CA ALA A 67 8.85 19.13 -18.12
C ALA A 67 7.86 20.27 -18.34
N HIS A 68 6.64 20.01 -18.84
CA HIS A 68 5.54 20.99 -18.93
C HIS A 68 5.10 21.51 -17.55
N PHE A 69 5.35 20.74 -16.48
CA PHE A 69 5.03 21.11 -15.09
C PHE A 69 6.26 21.55 -14.30
N GLY A 70 7.43 21.67 -14.95
CA GLY A 70 8.64 22.17 -14.32
C GLY A 70 9.46 21.13 -13.57
N VAL A 71 9.28 19.83 -13.83
CA VAL A 71 9.98 18.74 -13.13
C VAL A 71 10.92 18.01 -14.07
N VAL A 72 12.18 17.84 -13.63
CA VAL A 72 13.24 17.07 -14.32
C VAL A 72 13.81 16.04 -13.35
N LEU A 73 13.91 14.79 -13.78
CA LEU A 73 14.64 13.77 -13.03
C LEU A 73 16.11 13.83 -13.40
N VAL A 74 16.97 13.97 -12.41
CA VAL A 74 18.43 13.95 -12.56
C VAL A 74 18.94 12.62 -12.01
N ALA A 75 19.64 11.85 -12.87
CA ALA A 75 20.27 10.60 -12.49
C ALA A 75 21.79 10.82 -12.30
N THR A 76 22.26 10.56 -11.09
CA THR A 76 23.69 10.68 -10.74
C THR A 76 24.21 9.36 -10.18
N CYS A 77 25.52 9.09 -10.39
CA CYS A 77 26.20 7.94 -9.82
C CYS A 77 26.53 8.23 -8.34
N GLY A 78 26.42 7.24 -7.47
CA GLY A 78 26.80 7.38 -6.07
C GLY A 78 28.32 7.57 -5.89
N GLY A 79 28.73 8.75 -5.35
CA GLY A 79 30.08 9.11 -5.00
C GLY A 79 30.51 10.46 -5.62
N ALA A 80 30.82 11.45 -4.78
CA ALA A 80 31.13 12.82 -5.18
C ALA A 80 32.38 12.96 -6.08
N ASP A 81 33.22 11.93 -6.20
CA ASP A 81 34.52 11.99 -6.91
C ASP A 81 34.73 10.89 -7.97
N THR A 82 33.70 10.15 -8.37
CA THR A 82 33.85 9.09 -9.40
C THR A 82 33.30 9.59 -10.74
N PRO A 83 34.16 9.85 -11.75
CA PRO A 83 33.69 10.16 -13.10
C PRO A 83 32.85 9.00 -13.64
N CYS A 84 31.62 9.26 -14.07
CA CYS A 84 30.82 8.29 -14.80
C CYS A 84 31.56 7.91 -16.09
N GLY A 85 32.30 6.81 -16.08
CA GLY A 85 32.93 6.34 -17.33
C GLY A 85 34.31 5.70 -17.24
N ALA A 86 34.96 5.64 -16.09
CA ALA A 86 36.30 5.04 -15.96
C ALA A 86 36.28 3.78 -15.08
N GLY A 87 35.99 2.62 -15.67
CA GLY A 87 36.14 1.34 -14.97
C GLY A 87 35.43 0.20 -15.74
N GLY A 88 36.15 -0.46 -16.62
CA GLY A 88 35.70 -1.73 -17.21
C GLY A 88 35.64 -2.80 -16.14
N ASN A 89 34.51 -3.24 -15.81
CA ASN A 89 34.05 -4.62 -15.56
C ASN A 89 32.56 -4.57 -15.14
N SER A 90 31.79 -5.50 -15.66
CA SER A 90 30.35 -5.69 -15.54
C SER A 90 29.82 -5.72 -14.07
N GLY A 91 29.74 -4.56 -13.42
CA GLY A 91 28.99 -4.32 -12.20
C GLY A 91 27.89 -3.32 -12.52
N GLU A 92 26.65 -3.62 -12.22
CA GLU A 92 25.52 -2.72 -12.34
C GLU A 92 25.82 -1.44 -11.57
N GLN A 93 25.98 -0.31 -12.27
CA GLN A 93 26.16 1.00 -11.64
C GLN A 93 24.80 1.40 -11.04
N GLU A 94 24.76 1.54 -9.73
CA GLU A 94 23.57 2.02 -9.01
C GLU A 94 23.44 3.53 -9.25
N TYR A 95 22.35 3.94 -9.92
CA TYR A 95 22.00 5.33 -10.15
C TYR A 95 21.02 5.80 -9.09
N PHE A 96 21.28 6.95 -8.52
CA PHE A 96 20.32 7.68 -7.69
C PHE A 96 19.56 8.70 -8.53
N ILE A 97 18.25 8.72 -8.37
CA ILE A 97 17.36 9.66 -9.09
C ILE A 97 16.94 10.74 -8.10
N THR A 98 17.19 12.00 -8.46
CA THR A 98 16.74 13.18 -7.73
C THR A 98 15.70 13.92 -8.58
N GLU A 99 14.52 14.19 -8.02
CA GLU A 99 13.50 15.03 -8.64
C GLU A 99 13.89 16.50 -8.42
N VAL A 100 14.06 17.25 -9.52
CA VAL A 100 14.38 18.68 -9.51
C VAL A 100 13.20 19.45 -10.07
N ALA A 101 12.52 20.20 -9.19
CA ALA A 101 11.35 21.00 -9.52
C ALA A 101 11.69 22.48 -9.63
N THR A 102 11.38 23.13 -10.74
CA THR A 102 11.50 24.57 -10.91
C THR A 102 10.46 25.30 -10.05
N PHE A 103 10.86 26.37 -9.36
CA PHE A 103 9.92 27.23 -8.64
C PHE A 103 8.85 27.76 -9.60
N ARG A 104 7.60 27.68 -9.18
CA ARG A 104 6.48 28.10 -10.02
C ARG A 104 5.35 28.69 -9.19
N SER A 105 4.59 29.56 -9.82
CA SER A 105 3.26 29.97 -9.41
C SER A 105 2.25 29.34 -10.35
N ASP A 106 1.18 28.81 -9.79
CA ASP A 106 0.13 28.16 -10.57
C ASP A 106 -0.98 29.17 -10.87
N GLY A 107 -1.53 29.14 -12.11
CA GLY A 107 -2.69 29.90 -12.50
C GLY A 107 -3.99 29.32 -11.93
N ALA A 108 -5.13 29.67 -12.54
CA ALA A 108 -6.42 29.08 -12.19
C ALA A 108 -6.42 27.57 -12.48
N TYR A 109 -7.32 26.85 -11.81
CA TYR A 109 -7.51 25.41 -11.99
C TYR A 109 -8.94 25.16 -12.48
N SER A 110 -9.14 25.09 -13.78
CA SER A 110 -10.48 24.88 -14.35
C SER A 110 -10.93 23.41 -14.26
N ASP A 111 -10.01 22.46 -14.26
CA ASP A 111 -10.30 21.03 -14.18
C ASP A 111 -10.22 20.45 -12.75
N GLY A 112 -9.90 21.29 -11.74
CA GLY A 112 -9.72 20.87 -10.34
C GLY A 112 -8.53 19.92 -10.13
N ARG A 113 -7.51 19.96 -11.04
CA ARG A 113 -6.31 19.12 -10.95
C ARG A 113 -5.05 19.81 -11.46
N HIS A 114 -5.12 20.35 -12.67
CA HIS A 114 -3.96 20.96 -13.32
C HIS A 114 -4.17 22.47 -13.41
N PRO A 115 -3.13 23.27 -13.13
CA PRO A 115 -3.22 24.67 -13.37
C PRO A 115 -3.37 24.93 -14.89
N ASP A 116 -4.29 25.82 -15.27
CA ASP A 116 -4.51 26.21 -16.67
C ASP A 116 -3.24 26.81 -17.30
N ALA A 117 -2.39 27.42 -16.47
CA ALA A 117 -1.10 27.95 -16.84
C ALA A 117 -0.09 27.81 -15.70
N VAL A 118 1.12 27.40 -16.02
CA VAL A 118 2.26 27.36 -15.10
C VAL A 118 3.17 28.55 -15.45
N ARG A 119 3.48 29.37 -14.45
CA ARG A 119 4.45 30.46 -14.60
C ARG A 119 5.66 30.16 -13.71
N TYR A 120 6.82 30.02 -14.30
CA TYR A 120 8.05 29.89 -13.52
C TYR A 120 8.36 31.19 -12.79
N THR A 121 8.74 31.10 -11.55
CA THR A 121 9.13 32.22 -10.67
C THR A 121 10.53 32.01 -10.14
N LYS A 122 11.15 33.09 -9.68
CA LYS A 122 12.42 33.03 -8.95
C LYS A 122 12.20 33.02 -7.43
N SER A 123 10.97 33.14 -6.98
CA SER A 123 10.63 33.23 -5.56
C SER A 123 10.32 31.85 -4.98
N ALA A 124 11.15 31.37 -4.07
CA ALA A 124 10.90 30.17 -3.26
C ALA A 124 9.61 30.28 -2.44
N GLU A 125 9.28 31.48 -1.93
CA GLU A 125 8.05 31.74 -1.18
C GLU A 125 6.79 31.53 -2.02
N GLU A 126 6.78 31.97 -3.30
CA GLU A 126 5.64 31.74 -4.20
C GLU A 126 5.46 30.24 -4.47
N ASP A 127 6.55 29.48 -4.67
CA ASP A 127 6.47 28.05 -4.87
C ASP A 127 5.93 27.33 -3.64
N VAL A 128 6.32 27.74 -2.44
CA VAL A 128 5.81 27.18 -1.19
C VAL A 128 4.30 27.45 -1.02
N LYS A 129 3.86 28.69 -1.31
CA LYS A 129 2.46 29.09 -1.12
C LYS A 129 1.45 28.32 -1.97
N ARG A 130 1.85 27.70 -3.08
CA ARG A 130 0.97 26.85 -3.91
C ARG A 130 0.86 25.40 -3.43
N ARG A 131 1.69 24.95 -2.47
CA ARG A 131 1.70 23.57 -1.96
C ARG A 131 0.44 23.30 -1.14
N ASP A 132 0.27 22.03 -0.74
CA ASP A 132 -0.94 21.56 -0.07
C ASP A 132 -1.02 21.97 1.43
N PHE A 133 -0.04 21.52 2.22
CA PHE A 133 -0.04 21.68 3.69
C PHE A 133 1.25 22.33 4.18
N THR A 134 1.12 23.08 5.29
CA THR A 134 2.23 23.82 5.91
C THR A 134 3.44 22.93 6.20
N ILE A 135 3.24 21.72 6.71
CA ILE A 135 4.30 20.74 6.99
C ILE A 135 5.03 20.22 5.74
N ASN A 136 4.45 20.41 4.55
CA ASN A 136 5.07 20.09 3.25
C ASN A 136 5.57 21.37 2.53
N GLY A 137 5.37 22.53 3.12
CA GLY A 137 5.83 23.83 2.62
C GLY A 137 7.22 24.21 3.14
N LEU A 138 7.95 23.30 3.75
CA LEU A 138 9.28 23.55 4.28
C LEU A 138 10.32 23.35 3.18
N LEU A 139 11.32 24.26 3.14
CA LEU A 139 12.53 24.14 2.37
C LEU A 139 13.73 24.05 3.32
N MET A 140 14.80 23.38 2.90
CA MET A 140 16.03 23.28 3.70
C MET A 140 17.25 23.58 2.84
N ASP A 141 18.10 24.41 3.36
CA ASP A 141 19.44 24.69 2.80
C ASP A 141 20.47 23.75 3.42
N PRO A 142 20.82 22.64 2.74
CA PRO A 142 21.77 21.69 3.32
C PRO A 142 23.21 22.22 3.34
N LEU A 143 23.49 23.33 2.65
CA LEU A 143 24.85 23.92 2.56
C LEU A 143 25.06 25.07 3.55
N ARG A 144 24.03 25.58 4.21
CA ARG A 144 24.09 26.76 5.08
C ARG A 144 25.10 26.63 6.25
N ASN A 145 25.29 25.42 6.77
CA ASN A 145 26.17 25.19 7.92
C ASN A 145 27.58 24.73 7.51
N ILE A 146 27.86 24.52 6.22
CA ILE A 146 29.17 24.10 5.71
C ILE A 146 30.08 25.32 5.54
N GLU A 147 29.51 26.50 5.26
CA GLU A 147 30.28 27.75 5.04
C GLU A 147 30.79 28.37 6.34
N GLU A 148 30.21 28.04 7.50
CA GLU A 148 30.62 28.61 8.82
C GLU A 148 31.64 27.75 9.60
N GLN A 149 32.03 26.55 9.10
CA GLN A 149 33.06 25.75 9.73
C GLN A 149 34.42 25.91 9.01
N PRO A 150 35.54 26.22 9.73
CA PRO A 150 36.84 26.19 9.13
C PRO A 150 37.15 24.79 8.62
N GLN A 151 37.61 24.69 7.37
CA GLN A 151 37.88 23.46 6.63
C GLN A 151 38.63 22.42 7.50
N VAL A 152 37.91 21.38 7.92
CA VAL A 152 38.54 20.17 8.46
C VAL A 152 38.62 19.19 7.28
N PRO A 153 39.84 18.67 6.96
CA PRO A 153 39.99 17.76 5.82
C PRO A 153 39.18 16.49 6.00
N PHE A 154 38.40 16.15 5.01
CA PHE A 154 37.66 14.87 4.93
C PHE A 154 38.66 13.69 5.02
N GLY A 155 38.74 13.08 6.18
CA GLY A 155 39.57 11.91 6.39
C GLY A 155 39.14 11.10 7.61
N ARG A 156 38.48 9.96 7.34
CA ARG A 156 38.27 8.81 8.24
C ARG A 156 37.21 8.95 9.34
N LEU A 157 36.00 8.51 9.05
CA LEU A 157 35.11 7.94 10.04
C LEU A 157 35.29 6.43 10.09
N ARG A 158 35.76 5.95 11.26
CA ARG A 158 35.91 4.51 11.55
C ARG A 158 34.58 3.88 11.86
N ALA A 159 34.30 2.71 11.24
CA ALA A 159 33.24 1.80 11.59
C ALA A 159 33.43 1.19 12.99
N GLY A 160 32.36 1.09 13.76
CA GLY A 160 32.25 0.13 14.86
C GLY A 160 31.58 0.65 16.12
N SER A 161 30.30 0.38 16.30
CA SER A 161 29.75 -0.10 17.59
C SER A 161 28.32 -0.64 17.44
N ARG A 162 28.04 -1.74 18.15
CA ARG A 162 26.81 -2.54 18.14
C ARG A 162 25.66 -1.84 18.86
N LEU A 163 24.45 -2.03 18.35
CA LEU A 163 23.20 -1.60 18.98
C LEU A 163 22.67 -2.65 19.98
N PRO A 164 22.05 -2.21 21.09
CA PRO A 164 21.27 -3.08 21.98
C PRO A 164 19.79 -3.13 21.53
N SER A 165 19.15 -4.27 21.83
CA SER A 165 17.75 -4.59 21.57
C SER A 165 16.79 -3.72 22.38
N VAL A 166 15.67 -3.29 21.75
CA VAL A 166 14.63 -2.45 22.36
C VAL A 166 13.46 -3.31 22.84
N ALA A 167 13.12 -3.16 24.11
CA ALA A 167 11.87 -3.60 24.72
C ALA A 167 10.78 -2.53 24.53
N GLN A 168 9.55 -2.99 24.27
CA GLN A 168 8.37 -2.15 24.16
C GLN A 168 8.02 -1.49 25.52
N ASP A 169 7.82 -0.18 25.53
CA ASP A 169 6.98 0.51 26.50
C ASP A 169 6.37 1.78 25.88
N ASP A 170 5.05 1.85 25.97
CA ASP A 170 4.22 2.98 25.51
C ASP A 170 4.40 4.18 26.44
N LYS A 171 5.07 5.25 26.00
CA LYS A 171 4.89 6.63 26.45
C LYS A 171 5.69 7.63 25.61
N HIS A 172 4.97 8.58 24.96
CA HIS A 172 5.44 9.78 24.26
C HIS A 172 6.63 9.72 23.30
N PRO A 173 6.47 10.11 22.01
CA PRO A 173 7.47 9.92 20.95
C PRO A 173 8.54 11.02 20.86
N PHE A 174 9.05 11.55 21.98
CA PHE A 174 10.10 12.57 21.97
C PHE A 174 11.23 12.31 22.99
N ALA A 175 11.83 11.12 22.93
CA ALA A 175 13.10 10.87 23.61
C ALA A 175 13.87 9.74 22.95
N ALA A 176 14.69 10.05 21.94
CA ALA A 176 15.85 9.23 21.57
C ALA A 176 16.98 10.18 21.18
N GLN A 177 18.01 10.19 22.00
CA GLN A 177 19.30 10.81 21.72
C GLN A 177 20.01 9.93 20.71
N ASP A 178 20.32 10.48 19.52
CA ASP A 178 21.32 9.90 18.62
C ASP A 178 22.17 11.04 18.06
N GLU A 179 23.49 10.90 18.28
CA GLU A 179 24.52 11.85 17.87
C GLU A 179 24.77 11.71 16.36
N GLY A 180 23.95 12.34 15.55
CA GLY A 180 24.18 12.57 14.13
C GLY A 180 23.60 13.92 13.75
N ILE A 181 24.34 14.78 13.10
CA ILE A 181 24.07 16.18 12.72
C ILE A 181 23.03 16.83 13.64
N GLY A 182 23.48 17.57 14.66
CA GLY A 182 22.65 18.03 15.77
C GLY A 182 21.31 18.60 15.24
N ARG A 183 20.17 18.18 15.81
CA ARG A 183 18.82 18.62 15.41
C ARG A 183 18.69 20.14 15.35
N ASP A 184 19.48 20.87 16.13
CA ASP A 184 19.51 22.33 16.12
C ASP A 184 20.13 22.89 14.85
N ASN A 185 21.12 22.21 14.25
CA ASN A 185 21.73 22.60 12.98
C ASN A 185 20.77 22.35 11.79
N LEU A 186 19.97 21.28 11.82
CA LEU A 186 18.94 21.05 10.80
C LEU A 186 17.85 22.14 10.85
N ARG A 187 17.40 22.53 12.04
CA ARG A 187 16.38 23.57 12.21
C ARG A 187 16.83 24.94 11.74
N SER A 188 18.09 25.31 11.97
CA SER A 188 18.64 26.60 11.53
C SER A 188 18.78 26.72 10.01
N SER A 189 18.81 25.60 9.29
CA SER A 189 18.89 25.55 7.82
C SER A 189 17.53 25.55 7.13
N VAL A 190 16.41 25.54 7.89
CA VAL A 190 15.05 25.52 7.32
C VAL A 190 14.58 26.94 6.96
N LEU A 191 13.97 27.05 5.77
CA LEU A 191 13.22 28.23 5.35
C LEU A 191 11.73 27.90 5.46
N ASP A 192 11.03 28.63 6.32
CA ASP A 192 9.62 28.47 6.60
C ASP A 192 8.85 29.76 6.29
N PHE A 193 8.08 29.75 5.21
CA PHE A 193 7.27 30.89 4.76
C PHE A 193 5.79 30.79 5.15
N VAL A 194 5.38 29.65 5.76
CA VAL A 194 3.96 29.31 5.96
C VAL A 194 3.63 28.79 7.35
N GLY A 195 4.58 28.81 8.28
CA GLY A 195 4.41 28.33 9.66
C GLY A 195 4.45 26.81 9.80
N GLY A 196 5.07 26.13 8.85
CA GLY A 196 5.14 24.67 8.82
C GLY A 196 5.95 24.06 9.97
N MET A 197 6.99 24.75 10.46
CA MET A 197 7.76 24.32 11.63
C MET A 197 6.90 24.27 12.90
N ALA A 198 6.13 25.33 13.15
CA ALA A 198 5.21 25.39 14.30
C ALA A 198 4.13 24.31 14.22
N ASP A 199 3.53 24.08 13.05
CA ASP A 199 2.55 23.03 12.85
C ASP A 199 3.17 21.62 12.96
N LEU A 200 4.41 21.44 12.52
CA LEU A 200 5.13 20.17 12.67
C LEU A 200 5.39 19.84 14.15
N GLU A 201 5.82 20.85 14.94
CA GLU A 201 6.04 20.73 16.39
C GLU A 201 4.74 20.48 17.15
N ALA A 202 3.66 21.16 16.74
CA ALA A 202 2.34 20.98 17.33
C ALA A 202 1.63 19.68 16.90
N GLY A 203 2.17 18.95 15.93
CA GLY A 203 1.52 17.76 15.37
C GLY A 203 0.23 18.08 14.63
N VAL A 204 0.23 19.10 13.78
CA VAL A 204 -0.97 19.61 13.10
C VAL A 204 -0.79 19.55 11.58
N VAL A 205 -1.81 19.08 10.86
CA VAL A 205 -1.95 19.18 9.41
C VAL A 205 -2.88 20.35 9.10
N ARG A 206 -2.31 21.41 8.54
CA ARG A 206 -3.00 22.65 8.16
C ARG A 206 -2.79 22.92 6.68
N ALA A 207 -3.85 23.28 5.96
CA ALA A 207 -3.76 23.75 4.58
C ALA A 207 -3.03 25.10 4.50
N ILE A 208 -2.21 25.30 3.46
CA ILE A 208 -1.54 26.59 3.24
C ILE A 208 -2.57 27.62 2.77
N GLY A 209 -2.66 28.72 3.49
CA GLY A 209 -3.63 29.79 3.21
C GLY A 209 -5.07 29.38 3.53
N ARG A 210 -6.02 29.74 2.66
CA ARG A 210 -7.44 29.36 2.83
C ARG A 210 -7.66 27.93 2.36
N ALA A 211 -8.10 27.07 3.27
CA ALA A 211 -8.29 25.64 3.01
C ALA A 211 -9.28 25.36 1.86
N GLU A 212 -10.38 26.13 1.79
CA GLU A 212 -11.39 26.01 0.73
C GLU A 212 -10.76 26.18 -0.65
N LEU A 213 -10.00 27.26 -0.83
CA LEU A 213 -9.35 27.57 -2.12
C LEU A 213 -8.32 26.47 -2.48
N ARG A 214 -7.59 26.00 -1.46
CA ARG A 214 -6.59 24.95 -1.63
C ARG A 214 -7.20 23.62 -2.09
N PHE A 215 -8.39 23.30 -1.59
CA PHE A 215 -9.11 22.08 -1.99
C PHE A 215 -9.89 22.26 -3.30
N GLU A 216 -10.29 23.48 -3.66
CA GLU A 216 -10.87 23.78 -4.98
C GLU A 216 -9.85 23.62 -6.11
N GLU A 217 -8.57 23.90 -5.88
CA GLU A 217 -7.48 23.68 -6.85
C GLU A 217 -7.25 22.20 -7.15
N ASP A 218 -7.19 21.34 -6.12
CA ASP A 218 -7.10 19.89 -6.26
C ASP A 218 -7.83 19.23 -5.10
N HIS A 219 -9.00 18.67 -5.41
CA HIS A 219 -9.84 18.01 -4.41
C HIS A 219 -9.17 16.81 -3.75
N LEU A 220 -8.19 16.15 -4.42
CA LEU A 220 -7.43 15.04 -3.84
C LEU A 220 -6.64 15.46 -2.59
N ARG A 221 -6.31 16.74 -2.46
CA ARG A 221 -5.61 17.26 -1.27
C ARG A 221 -6.35 16.93 0.03
N MET A 222 -7.69 16.83 0.01
CA MET A 222 -8.47 16.40 1.18
C MET A 222 -8.07 14.99 1.65
N LEU A 223 -7.97 14.04 0.73
CA LEU A 223 -7.51 12.66 1.05
C LEU A 223 -6.05 12.65 1.50
N ARG A 224 -5.18 13.44 0.85
CA ARG A 224 -3.78 13.59 1.24
C ARG A 224 -3.66 14.12 2.69
N GLY A 225 -4.49 15.10 3.07
CA GLY A 225 -4.52 15.64 4.44
C GLY A 225 -4.87 14.58 5.47
N VAL A 226 -5.88 13.75 5.20
CA VAL A 226 -6.23 12.60 6.05
C VAL A 226 -5.08 11.62 6.15
N ARG A 227 -4.44 11.27 5.02
CA ARG A 227 -3.29 10.37 4.99
C ARG A 227 -2.12 10.89 5.83
N PHE A 228 -1.74 12.16 5.69
CA PHE A 228 -0.66 12.74 6.48
C PHE A 228 -1.02 12.78 7.97
N ALA A 229 -2.25 13.19 8.32
CA ALA A 229 -2.69 13.21 9.70
C ALA A 229 -2.67 11.80 10.34
N ALA A 230 -3.07 10.77 9.60
CA ALA A 230 -2.99 9.40 10.07
C ALA A 230 -1.54 8.91 10.21
N ARG A 231 -0.75 9.02 9.13
CA ARG A 231 0.64 8.53 9.06
C ARG A 231 1.51 9.11 10.17
N PHE A 232 1.39 10.41 10.46
CA PHE A 232 2.22 11.07 11.47
C PHE A 232 1.58 11.08 12.86
N GLY A 233 0.32 10.67 13.00
CA GLY A 233 -0.41 10.77 14.26
C GLY A 233 -0.85 12.19 14.58
N PHE A 234 -0.90 13.09 13.60
CA PHE A 234 -1.21 14.50 13.76
C PHE A 234 -2.73 14.77 13.81
N ALA A 235 -3.11 15.90 14.38
CA ALA A 235 -4.47 16.41 14.28
C ALA A 235 -4.66 17.16 12.96
N ILE A 236 -5.89 17.17 12.42
CA ILE A 236 -6.24 18.07 11.33
C ILE A 236 -6.74 19.37 11.95
N GLU A 237 -6.17 20.50 11.53
CA GLU A 237 -6.60 21.83 12.00
C GLU A 237 -8.09 22.04 11.70
N ASP A 238 -8.81 22.72 12.62
CA ASP A 238 -10.27 22.78 12.58
C ASP A 238 -10.83 23.50 11.34
N GLY A 239 -10.20 24.56 10.87
CA GLY A 239 -10.59 25.25 9.63
C GLY A 239 -10.39 24.33 8.41
N THR A 240 -9.25 23.65 8.36
CA THR A 240 -8.92 22.64 7.33
C THR A 240 -9.94 21.49 7.35
N LYS A 241 -10.29 20.97 8.53
CA LYS A 241 -11.28 19.89 8.68
C LYS A 241 -12.70 20.36 8.28
N THR A 242 -13.06 21.60 8.60
CA THR A 242 -14.35 22.18 8.20
C THR A 242 -14.45 22.34 6.69
N ALA A 243 -13.38 22.81 6.04
CA ALA A 243 -13.31 22.90 4.58
C ALA A 243 -13.40 21.51 3.91
N MET A 244 -12.74 20.48 4.48
CA MET A 244 -12.87 19.09 3.99
C MET A 244 -14.32 18.63 4.01
N ARG A 245 -15.04 18.84 5.12
CA ARG A 245 -16.47 18.48 5.23
C ARG A 245 -17.34 19.22 4.21
N GLY A 246 -17.10 20.52 4.03
CA GLY A 246 -17.87 21.35 3.09
C GLY A 246 -17.67 20.98 1.63
N LEU A 247 -16.51 20.45 1.28
CA LEU A 247 -16.12 20.13 -0.09
C LEU A 247 -16.05 18.61 -0.37
N ALA A 248 -16.44 17.75 0.58
CA ALA A 248 -16.32 16.28 0.47
C ALA A 248 -16.91 15.74 -0.83
N SER A 249 -18.09 16.21 -1.24
CA SER A 249 -18.79 15.78 -2.46
C SER A 249 -17.98 16.08 -3.75
N ARG A 250 -17.04 17.02 -3.71
CA ARG A 250 -16.19 17.37 -4.85
C ARG A 250 -15.19 16.24 -5.19
N LEU A 251 -14.96 15.28 -4.29
CA LEU A 251 -14.16 14.09 -4.58
C LEU A 251 -14.73 13.25 -5.75
N ALA A 252 -16.01 13.40 -6.07
CA ALA A 252 -16.61 12.77 -7.23
C ALA A 252 -15.93 13.15 -8.56
N ALA A 253 -15.35 14.35 -8.64
CA ALA A 253 -14.62 14.84 -9.82
C ALA A 253 -13.19 14.29 -9.94
N VAL A 254 -12.64 13.71 -8.88
CA VAL A 254 -11.28 13.15 -8.90
C VAL A 254 -11.27 11.79 -9.59
N SER A 255 -10.25 11.52 -10.41
CA SER A 255 -10.11 10.22 -11.07
C SER A 255 -10.01 9.08 -10.05
N ARG A 256 -10.68 7.97 -10.34
CA ARG A 256 -10.80 6.84 -9.41
C ARG A 256 -9.47 6.20 -9.08
N GLU A 257 -8.52 6.22 -10.02
CA GLU A 257 -7.15 5.74 -9.82
C GLU A 257 -6.42 6.57 -8.76
N ARG A 258 -6.51 7.92 -8.82
CA ARG A 258 -5.89 8.79 -7.82
C ARG A 258 -6.49 8.57 -6.43
N VAL A 259 -7.82 8.41 -6.34
CA VAL A 259 -8.49 8.08 -5.07
C VAL A 259 -8.04 6.72 -4.55
N ARG A 260 -8.01 5.68 -5.41
CA ARG A 260 -7.48 4.35 -5.07
C ARG A 260 -6.08 4.44 -4.50
N ASP A 261 -5.19 5.15 -5.17
CA ASP A 261 -3.78 5.24 -4.78
C ASP A 261 -3.61 5.89 -3.40
N GLU A 262 -4.38 6.94 -3.08
CA GLU A 262 -4.36 7.55 -1.75
C GLU A 262 -4.97 6.62 -0.68
N LEU A 263 -6.09 5.93 -0.98
CA LEU A 263 -6.68 4.94 -0.07
C LEU A 263 -5.73 3.77 0.18
N THR A 264 -5.07 3.26 -0.87
CA THR A 264 -4.08 2.17 -0.73
C THR A 264 -2.91 2.61 0.15
N LYS A 265 -2.39 3.83 -0.04
CA LYS A 265 -1.35 4.37 0.86
C LYS A 265 -1.84 4.50 2.29
N MET A 266 -3.09 4.92 2.54
CA MET A 266 -3.66 4.96 3.89
C MET A 266 -3.72 3.57 4.54
N LEU A 267 -3.96 2.53 3.74
CA LEU A 267 -4.03 1.15 4.22
C LEU A 267 -2.65 0.55 4.49
N THR A 268 -1.62 0.90 3.67
CA THR A 268 -0.33 0.21 3.66
C THR A 268 0.83 0.99 4.30
N GLU A 269 0.67 2.29 4.59
CA GLU A 269 1.73 3.13 5.20
C GLU A 269 1.71 3.14 6.74
N GLY A 270 1.01 2.19 7.36
CA GLY A 270 0.80 2.12 8.80
C GLY A 270 -0.35 3.02 9.28
N ARG A 271 -0.94 2.67 10.42
CA ARG A 271 -2.07 3.39 11.04
C ARG A 271 -3.35 3.48 10.19
N ALA A 272 -3.65 2.44 9.42
CA ALA A 272 -4.84 2.35 8.57
C ALA A 272 -6.16 2.62 9.35
N ARG A 273 -6.29 2.07 10.56
CA ARG A 273 -7.43 2.37 11.46
C ARG A 273 -7.65 3.85 11.61
N ARG A 274 -6.61 4.60 11.99
CA ARG A 274 -6.71 6.05 12.19
C ARG A 274 -7.08 6.79 10.90
N ALA A 275 -6.55 6.35 9.75
CA ALA A 275 -6.90 6.96 8.47
C ALA A 275 -8.40 6.83 8.17
N PHE A 276 -8.98 5.66 8.41
CA PHE A 276 -10.39 5.42 8.16
C PHE A 276 -11.29 6.09 9.20
N GLU A 277 -10.88 6.19 10.46
CA GLU A 277 -11.56 7.03 11.48
C GLU A 277 -11.58 8.52 11.05
N LEU A 278 -10.46 9.03 10.49
CA LEU A 278 -10.39 10.41 10.00
C LEU A 278 -11.22 10.61 8.72
N LEU A 279 -11.24 9.65 7.79
CA LEU A 279 -12.12 9.69 6.61
C LEU A 279 -13.58 9.79 7.03
N ASP A 280 -13.97 9.04 8.05
CA ASP A 280 -15.34 9.06 8.56
C ASP A 280 -15.70 10.41 9.21
N VAL A 281 -14.89 10.90 10.14
CA VAL A 281 -15.20 12.17 10.85
C VAL A 281 -15.11 13.40 9.91
N THR A 282 -14.41 13.31 8.79
CA THR A 282 -14.38 14.36 7.75
C THR A 282 -15.47 14.23 6.73
N GLY A 283 -16.28 13.15 6.76
CA GLY A 283 -17.33 12.87 5.76
C GLY A 283 -16.82 12.36 4.42
N LEU A 284 -15.50 12.24 4.25
CA LEU A 284 -14.89 11.79 2.99
C LEU A 284 -15.16 10.30 2.73
N LEU A 285 -15.31 9.47 3.78
CA LEU A 285 -15.58 8.03 3.65
C LEU A 285 -16.85 7.77 2.83
N THR A 286 -17.92 8.47 3.13
CA THR A 286 -19.21 8.32 2.45
C THR A 286 -19.12 8.65 0.95
N GLU A 287 -18.26 9.58 0.58
CA GLU A 287 -18.08 10.00 -0.82
C GLU A 287 -17.21 9.02 -1.63
N VAL A 288 -16.21 8.41 -1.01
CA VAL A 288 -15.26 7.52 -1.72
C VAL A 288 -15.65 6.04 -1.61
N LEU A 289 -16.16 5.61 -0.45
CA LEU A 289 -16.51 4.21 -0.15
C LEU A 289 -17.83 4.14 0.64
N PRO A 290 -18.96 4.53 0.02
CA PRO A 290 -20.27 4.52 0.68
C PRO A 290 -20.67 3.12 1.18
N GLU A 291 -20.18 2.06 0.55
CA GLU A 291 -20.42 0.68 0.96
C GLU A 291 -19.80 0.41 2.34
N VAL A 292 -18.57 0.86 2.56
CA VAL A 292 -17.85 0.74 3.83
C VAL A 292 -18.50 1.64 4.89
N ALA A 293 -18.92 2.85 4.52
CA ALA A 293 -19.60 3.76 5.44
C ALA A 293 -20.93 3.16 5.98
N ARG A 294 -21.62 2.30 5.21
CA ARG A 294 -22.84 1.60 5.63
C ARG A 294 -22.61 0.50 6.67
N MET A 295 -21.38 0.10 6.94
CA MET A 295 -21.06 -0.86 8.01
C MET A 295 -21.34 -0.30 9.40
N LYS A 296 -21.38 1.01 9.54
CA LYS A 296 -21.62 1.70 10.82
C LYS A 296 -23.01 1.43 11.35
N GLY A 297 -23.08 1.06 12.64
CA GLY A 297 -24.34 0.75 13.31
C GLY A 297 -24.96 -0.58 12.91
N VAL A 298 -24.28 -1.40 12.11
CA VAL A 298 -24.71 -2.77 11.80
C VAL A 298 -24.27 -3.69 12.91
N GLU A 299 -25.18 -3.96 13.86
CA GLU A 299 -24.93 -4.81 15.04
C GLU A 299 -24.52 -6.24 14.64
N GLN A 300 -23.63 -6.83 15.43
CA GLN A 300 -23.19 -8.22 15.30
C GLN A 300 -23.54 -9.05 16.53
N PRO A 301 -23.58 -10.39 16.43
CA PRO A 301 -23.81 -11.24 17.59
C PRO A 301 -22.66 -11.09 18.60
N ALA A 302 -22.94 -10.56 19.80
CA ALA A 302 -21.93 -10.29 20.84
C ALA A 302 -21.12 -11.53 21.27
N GLN A 303 -21.64 -12.72 21.03
CA GLN A 303 -20.94 -13.99 21.30
C GLN A 303 -19.66 -14.16 20.48
N TYR A 304 -19.63 -13.64 19.24
CA TYR A 304 -18.50 -13.77 18.30
C TYR A 304 -17.81 -12.43 18.10
N HIS A 305 -18.54 -11.33 18.30
CA HIS A 305 -18.12 -9.97 18.04
C HIS A 305 -18.43 -9.08 19.27
N PRO A 306 -17.65 -9.24 20.37
CA PRO A 306 -17.83 -8.43 21.58
C PRO A 306 -17.57 -6.93 21.35
N GLU A 307 -16.88 -6.56 20.28
CA GLU A 307 -16.61 -5.19 19.85
C GLU A 307 -17.85 -4.44 19.35
N GLY A 308 -18.93 -5.15 18.96
CA GLY A 308 -20.27 -4.62 18.74
C GLY A 308 -20.71 -4.55 17.29
N ASP A 309 -20.27 -3.61 16.47
CA ASP A 309 -20.74 -3.43 15.10
C ASP A 309 -19.69 -3.78 14.03
N VAL A 310 -20.15 -3.96 12.78
CA VAL A 310 -19.29 -4.36 11.65
C VAL A 310 -18.20 -3.31 11.37
N TRP A 311 -18.48 -2.02 11.56
CA TRP A 311 -17.50 -0.96 11.38
C TRP A 311 -16.40 -1.00 12.41
N VAL A 312 -16.77 -1.14 13.70
CA VAL A 312 -15.79 -1.24 14.80
C VAL A 312 -14.91 -2.47 14.63
N HIS A 313 -15.49 -3.60 14.21
CA HIS A 313 -14.77 -4.82 13.86
C HIS A 313 -13.76 -4.56 12.71
N THR A 314 -14.23 -3.97 11.60
CA THR A 314 -13.38 -3.63 10.45
C THR A 314 -12.22 -2.70 10.86
N LEU A 315 -12.48 -1.69 11.69
CA LEU A 315 -11.44 -0.82 12.24
C LEU A 315 -10.43 -1.61 13.11
N GLY A 316 -10.89 -2.64 13.82
CA GLY A 316 -10.04 -3.57 14.57
C GLY A 316 -9.05 -4.30 13.67
N LEU A 317 -9.52 -4.83 12.53
CA LEU A 317 -8.66 -5.44 11.50
C LEU A 317 -7.66 -4.42 10.94
N LEU A 318 -8.14 -3.25 10.53
CA LEU A 318 -7.28 -2.20 9.98
C LEU A 318 -6.19 -1.74 10.96
N GLY A 319 -6.45 -1.84 12.26
CA GLY A 319 -5.46 -1.55 13.31
C GLY A 319 -4.31 -2.55 13.39
N GLN A 320 -4.46 -3.72 12.79
CA GLN A 320 -3.46 -4.78 12.77
C GLN A 320 -2.64 -4.84 11.47
N LEU A 321 -3.01 -4.04 10.47
CA LEU A 321 -2.22 -3.93 9.23
C LEU A 321 -0.86 -3.32 9.53
N GLU A 322 0.19 -4.05 9.16
CA GLU A 322 1.57 -3.59 9.30
C GLU A 322 1.97 -2.63 8.18
N GLU A 323 2.92 -1.75 8.46
CA GLU A 323 3.50 -0.89 7.43
C GLU A 323 4.21 -1.74 6.37
N GLY A 324 3.89 -1.49 5.10
CA GLY A 324 4.44 -2.23 3.97
C GLY A 324 3.71 -3.54 3.65
N CYS A 325 2.56 -3.83 4.29
CA CYS A 325 1.73 -4.97 3.89
C CYS A 325 1.28 -4.85 2.43
N SER A 326 0.93 -5.97 1.81
CA SER A 326 0.45 -5.98 0.43
C SER A 326 -0.87 -5.21 0.28
N ALA A 327 -1.05 -4.57 -0.88
CA ALA A 327 -2.30 -3.88 -1.18
C ALA A 327 -3.50 -4.85 -1.21
N THR A 328 -3.30 -6.07 -1.70
CA THR A 328 -4.33 -7.11 -1.78
C THR A 328 -4.84 -7.52 -0.41
N LEU A 329 -3.95 -7.81 0.54
CA LEU A 329 -4.31 -8.10 1.93
C LEU A 329 -5.06 -6.92 2.57
N ALA A 330 -4.53 -5.70 2.39
CA ALA A 330 -5.09 -4.50 3.02
C ALA A 330 -6.51 -4.17 2.52
N TRP A 331 -6.75 -4.29 1.21
CA TRP A 331 -8.10 -4.15 0.63
C TRP A 331 -8.99 -5.35 0.95
N GLY A 332 -8.45 -6.56 1.03
CA GLY A 332 -9.16 -7.74 1.54
C GLY A 332 -9.67 -7.52 2.95
N ALA A 333 -8.83 -7.03 3.86
CA ALA A 333 -9.19 -6.69 5.23
C ALA A 333 -10.27 -5.62 5.32
N LEU A 334 -10.21 -4.59 4.47
CA LEU A 334 -11.23 -3.53 4.42
C LEU A 334 -12.59 -4.05 3.94
N LEU A 335 -12.61 -4.99 2.98
CA LEU A 335 -13.81 -5.38 2.25
C LEU A 335 -14.38 -6.75 2.65
N HIS A 336 -13.70 -7.54 3.53
CA HIS A 336 -14.12 -8.92 3.83
C HIS A 336 -15.59 -9.03 4.25
N ASP A 337 -16.07 -8.06 5.00
CA ASP A 337 -17.41 -8.01 5.57
C ASP A 337 -18.35 -6.98 4.88
N VAL A 338 -17.99 -6.47 3.72
CA VAL A 338 -18.78 -5.45 3.00
C VAL A 338 -20.19 -5.92 2.64
N GLY A 339 -20.40 -7.22 2.59
CA GLY A 339 -21.72 -7.84 2.34
C GLY A 339 -22.63 -7.96 3.57
N LYS A 340 -22.14 -7.69 4.79
CA LYS A 340 -22.95 -7.78 6.01
C LYS A 340 -24.11 -6.77 6.07
N PRO A 341 -23.92 -5.47 5.76
CA PRO A 341 -25.01 -4.51 5.82
C PRO A 341 -26.26 -4.89 5.01
N PRO A 342 -26.18 -5.27 3.72
CA PRO A 342 -27.36 -5.63 2.94
C PRO A 342 -27.97 -6.99 3.32
N THR A 343 -27.23 -7.86 4.02
CA THR A 343 -27.72 -9.19 4.45
C THR A 343 -28.13 -9.23 5.92
N PHE A 344 -28.04 -8.09 6.61
CA PHE A 344 -28.42 -7.98 8.01
C PHE A 344 -29.87 -8.37 8.23
N ARG A 345 -30.09 -9.33 9.13
CA ARG A 345 -31.43 -9.76 9.55
C ARG A 345 -31.44 -10.07 11.05
N ARG A 346 -32.37 -9.44 11.76
CA ARG A 346 -32.66 -9.77 13.16
C ARG A 346 -33.70 -10.90 13.18
N ALA A 347 -33.24 -12.13 13.36
CA ALA A 347 -34.11 -13.30 13.55
C ALA A 347 -34.53 -13.40 15.04
N PRO A 348 -35.60 -14.20 15.38
CA PRO A 348 -36.06 -14.34 16.77
C PRO A 348 -34.99 -14.87 17.73
N ASP A 349 -34.07 -15.69 17.25
CA ASP A 349 -33.03 -16.36 18.03
C ASP A 349 -31.69 -15.58 18.04
N ARG A 350 -31.36 -14.88 16.94
CA ARG A 350 -30.09 -14.16 16.82
C ARG A 350 -30.04 -13.23 15.60
N ILE A 351 -28.98 -12.41 15.53
CA ILE A 351 -28.62 -11.67 14.32
C ILE A 351 -28.00 -12.63 13.31
N ARG A 352 -28.35 -12.49 12.03
CA ARG A 352 -27.87 -13.32 10.93
C ARG A 352 -27.42 -12.45 9.75
N PHE A 353 -26.45 -12.99 8.98
CA PHE A 353 -25.89 -12.42 7.76
C PHE A 353 -25.82 -13.48 6.66
N ASP A 354 -26.93 -14.20 6.44
CA ASP A 354 -26.95 -15.30 5.51
C ASP A 354 -26.57 -14.85 4.09
N GLY A 355 -25.55 -15.48 3.49
CA GLY A 355 -25.06 -15.16 2.15
C GLY A 355 -24.19 -13.89 2.05
N HIS A 356 -23.74 -13.31 3.18
CA HIS A 356 -22.92 -12.10 3.14
C HIS A 356 -21.63 -12.25 2.33
N VAL A 357 -21.06 -13.46 2.27
CA VAL A 357 -19.85 -13.74 1.48
C VAL A 357 -20.13 -13.54 0.00
N ASP A 358 -21.18 -14.17 -0.54
CA ASP A 358 -21.53 -14.05 -1.96
C ASP A 358 -21.88 -12.61 -2.35
N VAL A 359 -22.66 -11.93 -1.49
CA VAL A 359 -22.98 -10.51 -1.65
C VAL A 359 -21.72 -9.65 -1.54
N GLY A 360 -20.84 -9.97 -0.60
CA GLY A 360 -19.56 -9.30 -0.41
C GLY A 360 -18.64 -9.40 -1.63
N VAL A 361 -18.54 -10.60 -2.23
CA VAL A 361 -17.79 -10.82 -3.48
C VAL A 361 -18.35 -9.98 -4.62
N ALA A 362 -19.68 -9.95 -4.79
CA ALA A 362 -20.32 -9.15 -5.83
C ALA A 362 -20.08 -7.64 -5.62
N MET A 363 -20.24 -7.14 -4.40
CA MET A 363 -19.97 -5.74 -4.04
C MET A 363 -18.50 -5.40 -4.19
N GLY A 364 -17.59 -6.28 -3.74
CA GLY A 364 -16.15 -6.14 -3.89
C GLY A 364 -15.74 -6.01 -5.35
N ALA A 365 -16.28 -6.87 -6.23
CA ALA A 365 -16.01 -6.80 -7.66
C ALA A 365 -16.41 -5.44 -8.27
N GLU A 366 -17.55 -4.89 -7.86
CA GLU A 366 -18.01 -3.58 -8.34
C GLU A 366 -17.12 -2.44 -7.81
N ILE A 367 -16.72 -2.48 -6.52
CA ILE A 367 -15.80 -1.51 -5.92
C ILE A 367 -14.46 -1.54 -6.64
N LEU A 368 -13.86 -2.72 -6.82
CA LEU A 368 -12.55 -2.88 -7.46
C LEU A 368 -12.58 -2.44 -8.92
N ARG A 369 -13.65 -2.76 -9.65
CA ARG A 369 -13.87 -2.28 -11.02
C ARG A 369 -13.97 -0.75 -11.06
N ARG A 370 -14.73 -0.13 -10.14
CA ARG A 370 -14.86 1.32 -10.02
C ARG A 370 -13.53 2.01 -9.79
N PHE A 371 -12.64 1.40 -9.00
CA PHE A 371 -11.31 1.90 -8.71
C PHE A 371 -10.23 1.45 -9.72
N ARG A 372 -10.61 0.69 -10.76
CA ARG A 372 -9.72 0.26 -11.83
C ARG A 372 -8.51 -0.53 -11.34
N PHE A 373 -8.74 -1.49 -10.46
CA PHE A 373 -7.74 -2.47 -10.09
C PHE A 373 -7.38 -3.37 -11.26
N SER A 374 -6.16 -3.90 -11.28
CA SER A 374 -5.76 -4.92 -12.24
C SER A 374 -6.56 -6.22 -12.05
N ASN A 375 -6.61 -7.05 -13.08
CA ASN A 375 -7.29 -8.36 -13.01
C ASN A 375 -6.65 -9.29 -11.97
N GLU A 376 -5.36 -9.15 -11.73
CA GLU A 376 -4.61 -9.95 -10.76
C GLU A 376 -4.96 -9.55 -9.33
N GLU A 377 -4.85 -8.25 -9.00
CA GLU A 377 -5.26 -7.71 -7.70
C GLU A 377 -6.73 -7.99 -7.41
N THR A 378 -7.62 -7.77 -8.40
CA THR A 378 -9.05 -8.06 -8.27
C THR A 378 -9.30 -9.52 -7.90
N ARG A 379 -8.64 -10.45 -8.57
CA ARG A 379 -8.77 -11.88 -8.33
C ARG A 379 -8.35 -12.25 -6.91
N GLN A 380 -7.22 -11.72 -6.44
CA GLN A 380 -6.70 -11.98 -5.11
C GLN A 380 -7.59 -11.38 -4.01
N ILE A 381 -8.01 -10.12 -4.15
CA ILE A 381 -8.88 -9.46 -3.15
C ILE A 381 -10.23 -10.19 -3.05
N LEU A 382 -10.84 -10.56 -4.19
CA LEU A 382 -12.09 -11.32 -4.18
C LEU A 382 -11.93 -12.72 -3.57
N ALA A 383 -10.79 -13.39 -3.82
CA ALA A 383 -10.49 -14.66 -3.18
C ALA A 383 -10.37 -14.54 -1.66
N LEU A 384 -9.80 -13.44 -1.14
CA LEU A 384 -9.75 -13.15 0.29
C LEU A 384 -11.16 -12.98 0.87
N ILE A 385 -12.03 -12.19 0.21
CA ILE A 385 -13.44 -12.02 0.62
C ILE A 385 -14.18 -13.36 0.58
N GLU A 386 -14.05 -14.14 -0.49
CA GLU A 386 -14.75 -15.40 -0.69
C GLU A 386 -14.39 -16.46 0.36
N ASN A 387 -13.12 -16.48 0.78
CA ASN A 387 -12.61 -17.59 1.58
C ASN A 387 -12.43 -17.26 3.07
N HIS A 388 -12.71 -16.02 3.54
CA HIS A 388 -12.40 -15.63 4.92
C HIS A 388 -13.12 -16.51 5.97
N MET A 389 -14.34 -17.00 5.69
CA MET A 389 -15.08 -17.86 6.60
C MET A 389 -14.66 -19.34 6.57
N ARG A 390 -13.90 -19.79 5.56
CA ARG A 390 -13.58 -21.22 5.37
C ARG A 390 -12.69 -21.82 6.43
N PHE A 391 -11.95 -21.01 7.16
CA PHE A 391 -11.08 -21.45 8.25
C PHE A 391 -11.85 -22.15 9.37
N ALA A 392 -13.06 -21.69 9.67
CA ALA A 392 -13.93 -22.31 10.68
C ALA A 392 -14.26 -23.78 10.38
N ASP A 393 -14.28 -24.15 9.09
CA ASP A 393 -14.59 -25.51 8.65
C ASP A 393 -13.31 -26.37 8.42
N ALA A 394 -12.13 -25.80 8.50
CA ALA A 394 -10.88 -26.45 8.11
C ALA A 394 -10.62 -27.76 8.87
N GLY A 395 -10.96 -27.83 10.15
CA GLY A 395 -10.82 -29.03 10.99
C GLY A 395 -11.73 -30.19 10.56
N ARG A 396 -12.78 -29.92 9.77
CA ARG A 396 -13.73 -30.92 9.25
C ARG A 396 -13.49 -31.26 7.77
N MET A 397 -12.57 -30.55 7.12
CA MET A 397 -12.26 -30.79 5.71
C MET A 397 -11.54 -32.12 5.53
N LYS A 398 -11.87 -32.83 4.44
CA LYS A 398 -11.03 -33.95 3.96
C LYS A 398 -9.66 -33.43 3.58
N THR A 399 -8.65 -34.30 3.65
CA THR A 399 -7.25 -33.94 3.30
C THR A 399 -7.15 -33.34 1.90
N SER A 400 -7.87 -33.91 0.93
CA SER A 400 -7.93 -33.37 -0.44
C SER A 400 -8.50 -31.95 -0.52
N THR A 401 -9.54 -31.68 0.25
CA THR A 401 -10.17 -30.34 0.32
C THR A 401 -9.24 -29.34 1.00
N LEU A 402 -8.58 -29.73 2.10
CA LEU A 402 -7.62 -28.90 2.82
C LEU A 402 -6.39 -28.58 1.95
N LYS A 403 -5.85 -29.58 1.24
CA LYS A 403 -4.75 -29.35 0.28
C LYS A 403 -5.15 -28.40 -0.84
N ARG A 404 -6.39 -28.46 -1.36
CA ARG A 404 -6.90 -27.50 -2.33
C ARG A 404 -7.07 -26.10 -1.73
N PHE A 405 -7.46 -26.01 -0.48
CA PHE A 405 -7.55 -24.76 0.24
C PHE A 405 -6.16 -24.10 0.33
N PHE A 406 -5.11 -24.87 0.61
CA PHE A 406 -3.73 -24.38 0.62
C PHE A 406 -3.17 -23.98 -0.76
N ARG A 407 -3.85 -24.34 -1.86
CA ARG A 407 -3.47 -23.92 -3.22
C ARG A 407 -4.02 -22.57 -3.63
N LEU A 408 -4.82 -21.93 -2.77
CA LEU A 408 -5.27 -20.56 -3.07
C LEU A 408 -4.05 -19.68 -3.33
N PRO A 409 -4.11 -18.77 -4.31
CA PRO A 409 -3.03 -17.82 -4.54
C PRO A 409 -2.74 -17.03 -3.27
N GLU A 410 -1.47 -16.71 -3.03
CA GLU A 410 -1.01 -15.95 -1.87
C GLU A 410 -1.69 -16.44 -0.56
N PHE A 411 -1.58 -17.76 -0.28
CA PHE A 411 -2.27 -18.37 0.86
C PHE A 411 -1.89 -17.73 2.20
N GLU A 412 -0.68 -17.19 2.31
CA GLU A 412 -0.21 -16.45 3.47
C GLU A 412 -1.06 -15.21 3.76
N GLU A 413 -1.60 -14.54 2.72
CA GLU A 413 -2.53 -13.43 2.92
C GLU A 413 -3.88 -13.91 3.48
N HIS A 414 -4.35 -15.08 3.09
CA HIS A 414 -5.56 -15.69 3.69
C HIS A 414 -5.34 -16.02 5.17
N LEU A 415 -4.17 -16.55 5.52
CA LEU A 415 -3.78 -16.79 6.93
C LEU A 415 -3.71 -15.48 7.72
N ALA A 416 -3.08 -14.45 7.14
CA ALA A 416 -2.95 -13.14 7.78
C ALA A 416 -4.32 -12.48 7.99
N LEU A 417 -5.20 -12.50 6.98
CA LEU A 417 -6.55 -11.96 7.07
C LEU A 417 -7.35 -12.66 8.18
N HIS A 418 -7.34 -14.00 8.20
CA HIS A 418 -8.08 -14.75 9.22
C HIS A 418 -7.54 -14.52 10.64
N ARG A 419 -6.22 -14.38 10.80
CA ARG A 419 -5.63 -14.02 12.09
C ARG A 419 -6.13 -12.65 12.56
N MET A 420 -6.11 -11.64 11.67
CA MET A 420 -6.59 -10.29 11.99
C MET A 420 -8.08 -10.29 12.35
N ASP A 421 -8.90 -11.06 11.62
CA ASP A 421 -10.33 -11.22 11.87
C ASP A 421 -10.60 -11.83 13.25
N CYS A 422 -9.92 -12.92 13.61
CA CYS A 422 -10.02 -13.52 14.95
C CYS A 422 -9.63 -12.54 16.06
N LEU A 423 -8.52 -11.82 15.90
CA LEU A 423 -8.01 -10.89 16.91
C LEU A 423 -8.87 -9.62 17.05
N ALA A 424 -9.55 -9.19 15.97
CA ALA A 424 -10.48 -8.08 16.01
C ALA A 424 -11.83 -8.47 16.65
N GLY A 425 -12.19 -9.76 16.61
CA GLY A 425 -13.40 -10.32 17.21
C GLY A 425 -13.15 -10.97 18.57
N SER A 426 -13.39 -12.28 18.66
CA SER A 426 -13.32 -13.04 19.91
C SER A 426 -11.92 -13.25 20.49
N GLY A 427 -10.88 -13.05 19.69
CA GLY A 427 -9.49 -13.37 20.04
C GLY A 427 -9.14 -14.88 19.97
N ASN A 428 -10.07 -15.74 19.57
CA ASN A 428 -9.83 -17.18 19.46
C ASN A 428 -9.06 -17.52 18.18
N LEU A 429 -7.83 -18.01 18.32
CA LEU A 429 -6.92 -18.39 17.23
C LEU A 429 -6.89 -19.88 16.91
N GLU A 430 -7.72 -20.73 17.55
CA GLU A 430 -7.67 -22.19 17.43
C GLU A 430 -7.74 -22.68 15.96
N HIS A 431 -8.67 -22.13 15.18
CA HIS A 431 -8.79 -22.48 13.75
C HIS A 431 -7.60 -21.99 12.93
N TRP A 432 -7.08 -20.81 13.25
CA TRP A 432 -5.92 -20.25 12.58
C TRP A 432 -4.65 -21.07 12.87
N GLU A 433 -4.42 -21.41 14.14
CA GLU A 433 -3.28 -22.24 14.56
C GLU A 433 -3.32 -23.62 13.89
N PHE A 434 -4.49 -24.27 13.89
CA PHE A 434 -4.69 -25.54 13.21
C PHE A 434 -4.34 -25.48 11.72
N VAL A 435 -4.79 -24.45 11.02
CA VAL A 435 -4.55 -24.32 9.57
C VAL A 435 -3.08 -23.97 9.30
N ARG A 436 -2.49 -23.04 10.07
CA ARG A 436 -1.09 -22.66 9.96
C ARG A 436 -0.16 -23.85 10.14
N GLU A 437 -0.31 -24.59 11.23
CA GLU A 437 0.53 -25.76 11.53
C GLU A 437 0.46 -26.80 10.41
N ARG A 438 -0.72 -27.02 9.86
CA ARG A 438 -0.89 -27.97 8.76
C ARG A 438 -0.32 -27.47 7.44
N PHE A 439 -0.42 -26.18 7.17
CA PHE A 439 0.16 -25.56 5.99
C PHE A 439 1.69 -25.61 6.05
N GLU A 440 2.29 -25.24 7.18
CA GLU A 440 3.74 -25.25 7.40
C GLU A 440 4.31 -26.68 7.38
N ALA A 441 3.57 -27.67 7.86
CA ALA A 441 4.00 -29.07 7.89
C ALA A 441 3.87 -29.78 6.54
N MET A 442 3.15 -29.23 5.56
CA MET A 442 2.92 -29.88 4.26
C MET A 442 3.94 -29.44 3.21
N PRO A 443 4.79 -30.37 2.66
CA PRO A 443 5.65 -30.05 1.54
C PRO A 443 4.85 -29.59 0.30
N ALA A 444 5.39 -28.64 -0.44
CA ALA A 444 4.73 -28.06 -1.62
C ALA A 444 4.33 -29.14 -2.66
N GLU A 445 5.18 -30.17 -2.83
CA GLU A 445 4.91 -31.30 -3.74
C GLU A 445 3.69 -32.13 -3.26
N THR A 446 3.45 -32.20 -1.96
CA THR A 446 2.29 -32.91 -1.38
C THR A 446 1.00 -32.10 -1.58
N VAL A 447 1.11 -30.79 -1.53
CA VAL A 447 -0.02 -29.88 -1.78
C VAL A 447 -0.36 -29.83 -3.26
N ARG A 448 0.65 -29.79 -4.15
CA ARG A 448 0.49 -29.76 -5.62
C ARG A 448 1.24 -30.91 -6.30
N PRO A 449 0.83 -32.18 -6.10
CA PRO A 449 1.47 -33.29 -6.77
C PRO A 449 1.24 -33.21 -8.28
N ARG A 450 2.16 -33.78 -9.04
CA ARG A 450 1.95 -33.97 -10.49
C ARG A 450 0.75 -34.90 -10.68
N PRO A 451 -0.17 -34.59 -11.62
CA PRO A 451 -1.29 -35.48 -11.92
C PRO A 451 -0.80 -36.87 -12.32
N LEU A 452 -1.37 -37.93 -11.73
CA LEU A 452 -1.04 -39.30 -12.06
C LEU A 452 -1.46 -39.66 -13.50
N ILE A 453 -2.62 -39.16 -13.93
CA ILE A 453 -3.13 -39.31 -15.30
C ILE A 453 -3.72 -37.99 -15.80
N THR A 454 -3.75 -37.85 -17.11
CA THR A 454 -4.39 -36.76 -17.82
C THR A 454 -5.46 -37.28 -18.77
N GLY A 455 -6.09 -36.41 -19.55
CA GLY A 455 -7.04 -36.85 -20.58
C GLY A 455 -6.45 -37.79 -21.63
N ARG A 456 -5.12 -37.78 -21.85
CA ARG A 456 -4.46 -38.70 -22.80
C ARG A 456 -4.52 -40.14 -22.30
N GLU A 457 -4.22 -40.39 -21.04
CA GLU A 457 -4.28 -41.70 -20.45
C GLU A 457 -5.72 -42.24 -20.41
N LEU A 458 -6.71 -41.36 -20.20
CA LEU A 458 -8.11 -41.76 -20.29
C LEU A 458 -8.53 -42.16 -21.69
N ILE A 459 -8.08 -41.43 -22.73
CA ILE A 459 -8.32 -41.81 -24.14
C ILE A 459 -7.66 -43.14 -24.47
N ALA A 460 -6.40 -43.33 -24.03
CA ALA A 460 -5.69 -44.59 -24.23
C ALA A 460 -6.34 -45.78 -23.51
N ALA A 461 -7.07 -45.49 -22.42
CA ALA A 461 -7.84 -46.51 -21.70
C ALA A 461 -9.25 -46.77 -22.27
N GLY A 462 -9.61 -46.11 -23.41
CA GLY A 462 -10.85 -46.35 -24.15
C GLY A 462 -12.02 -45.40 -23.80
N TYR A 463 -11.78 -44.37 -23.01
CA TYR A 463 -12.82 -43.38 -22.71
C TYR A 463 -12.95 -42.35 -23.85
N ALA A 464 -14.18 -42.05 -24.25
CA ALA A 464 -14.45 -41.01 -25.21
C ALA A 464 -14.29 -39.60 -24.57
N PRO A 465 -13.57 -38.66 -25.25
CA PRO A 465 -13.46 -37.28 -24.74
C PRO A 465 -14.84 -36.62 -24.55
N GLY A 466 -15.04 -36.03 -23.36
CA GLY A 466 -16.33 -35.39 -23.04
C GLY A 466 -16.38 -34.80 -21.64
N ALA A 467 -17.56 -34.37 -21.24
CA ALA A 467 -17.83 -33.71 -19.93
C ALA A 467 -17.43 -34.60 -18.75
N GLY A 468 -17.51 -35.95 -18.88
CA GLY A 468 -17.14 -36.90 -17.83
C GLY A 468 -15.64 -36.89 -17.49
N PHE A 469 -14.74 -36.43 -18.40
CA PHE A 469 -13.32 -36.38 -18.12
C PHE A 469 -12.98 -35.50 -16.92
N LYS A 470 -13.67 -34.37 -16.76
CA LYS A 470 -13.49 -33.48 -15.62
C LYS A 470 -13.82 -34.17 -14.29
N GLU A 471 -14.86 -34.97 -14.28
CA GLU A 471 -15.28 -35.72 -13.09
C GLU A 471 -14.32 -36.86 -12.78
N MET A 472 -13.90 -37.64 -13.79
CA MET A 472 -12.90 -38.71 -13.65
C MET A 472 -11.56 -38.18 -13.13
N LEU A 473 -11.02 -37.15 -13.76
CA LEU A 473 -9.75 -36.54 -13.35
C LEU A 473 -9.82 -35.92 -11.96
N ARG A 474 -10.96 -35.33 -11.59
CA ARG A 474 -11.19 -34.83 -10.23
C ARG A 474 -11.22 -35.95 -9.21
N ALA A 475 -11.88 -37.05 -9.51
CA ALA A 475 -11.92 -38.23 -8.62
C ALA A 475 -10.52 -38.82 -8.41
N VAL A 476 -9.71 -38.91 -9.48
CA VAL A 476 -8.31 -39.34 -9.40
C VAL A 476 -7.48 -38.37 -8.57
N GLU A 477 -7.61 -37.07 -8.79
CA GLU A 477 -6.93 -36.06 -7.98
C GLU A 477 -7.32 -36.16 -6.50
N ASP A 478 -8.62 -36.33 -6.20
CA ASP A 478 -9.09 -36.52 -4.82
C ASP A 478 -8.42 -37.72 -4.16
N ALA A 479 -8.39 -38.85 -4.84
CA ALA A 479 -7.77 -40.08 -4.32
C ALA A 479 -6.23 -39.93 -4.17
N GLN A 480 -5.58 -39.26 -5.09
CA GLN A 480 -4.14 -38.96 -5.01
C GLN A 480 -3.85 -38.02 -3.82
N LEU A 481 -4.63 -36.98 -3.63
CA LEU A 481 -4.46 -36.04 -2.52
C LEU A 481 -4.75 -36.67 -1.17
N GLU A 482 -5.67 -37.66 -1.10
CA GLU A 482 -5.92 -38.46 0.11
C GLU A 482 -4.86 -39.55 0.34
N GLY A 483 -3.96 -39.80 -0.62
CA GLY A 483 -2.94 -40.83 -0.53
C GLY A 483 -3.46 -42.26 -0.74
N ILE A 484 -4.65 -42.39 -1.34
CA ILE A 484 -5.29 -43.69 -1.65
C ILE A 484 -4.61 -44.35 -2.84
N ILE A 485 -4.18 -43.55 -3.81
CA ILE A 485 -3.47 -43.96 -5.03
C ILE A 485 -2.19 -43.17 -5.20
N ALA A 486 -1.14 -43.80 -5.71
CA ALA A 486 0.18 -43.20 -5.90
C ALA A 486 0.75 -43.43 -7.32
N THR A 487 0.14 -44.28 -8.14
CA THR A 487 0.65 -44.63 -9.46
C THR A 487 -0.43 -44.42 -10.54
N PRO A 488 0.00 -44.21 -11.81
CA PRO A 488 -0.93 -44.11 -12.97
C PRO A 488 -1.78 -45.37 -13.13
N GLU A 489 -1.24 -46.54 -12.84
CA GLU A 489 -1.94 -47.84 -12.95
C GLU A 489 -3.08 -47.93 -11.94
N GLU A 490 -2.81 -47.50 -10.69
CA GLU A 490 -3.85 -47.46 -9.64
C GLU A 490 -4.94 -46.45 -10.01
N ALA A 491 -4.57 -45.28 -10.59
CA ALA A 491 -5.49 -44.28 -11.04
C ALA A 491 -6.42 -44.80 -12.14
N LEU A 492 -5.87 -45.48 -13.16
CA LEU A 492 -6.66 -46.07 -14.25
C LEU A 492 -7.57 -47.22 -13.75
N ARG A 493 -7.07 -48.04 -12.80
CA ARG A 493 -7.90 -49.10 -12.17
C ARG A 493 -9.10 -48.49 -11.46
N MET A 494 -8.87 -47.47 -10.62
CA MET A 494 -9.95 -46.75 -9.89
C MET A 494 -10.96 -46.14 -10.86
N VAL A 495 -10.49 -45.54 -11.95
CA VAL A 495 -11.39 -44.96 -12.98
C VAL A 495 -12.27 -46.04 -13.60
N ARG A 496 -11.71 -47.20 -13.96
CA ARG A 496 -12.49 -48.29 -14.56
C ARG A 496 -13.55 -48.85 -13.58
N GLU A 497 -13.22 -48.94 -12.33
CA GLU A 497 -14.15 -49.42 -11.28
C GLU A 497 -15.29 -48.43 -11.01
N ARG A 498 -14.99 -47.13 -10.99
CA ARG A 498 -15.95 -46.10 -10.62
C ARG A 498 -16.77 -45.58 -11.80
N PHE A 499 -16.17 -45.59 -13.01
CA PHE A 499 -16.77 -45.11 -14.24
C PHE A 499 -16.66 -46.20 -15.34
N PRO A 500 -17.44 -47.28 -15.22
CA PRO A 500 -17.35 -48.36 -16.20
C PRO A 500 -17.66 -47.82 -17.60
N ILE A 501 -16.94 -48.27 -18.61
CA ILE A 501 -17.24 -48.01 -20.00
C ILE A 501 -18.43 -48.92 -20.29
N ASP A 502 -19.62 -48.31 -20.53
CA ASP A 502 -20.79 -49.10 -21.01
C ASP A 502 -20.34 -49.85 -22.27
N GLY A 503 -20.16 -51.14 -22.10
CA GLY A 503 -19.88 -52.04 -23.20
C GLY A 503 -21.09 -51.96 -24.13
N GLY A 504 -20.90 -51.32 -25.29
CA GLY A 504 -21.89 -51.35 -26.35
C GLY A 504 -22.25 -52.80 -26.69
N GLY A 505 -23.25 -53.31 -26.03
CA GLY A 505 -23.91 -54.57 -26.38
C GLY A 505 -24.59 -54.43 -27.73
N GLY A 506 -23.80 -54.50 -28.81
CA GLY A 506 -24.34 -54.78 -30.13
C GLY A 506 -24.75 -56.23 -30.12
N GLN A 507 -25.98 -56.55 -29.74
CA GLN A 507 -26.65 -57.75 -30.22
C GLN A 507 -26.83 -57.59 -31.71
N VAL A 508 -25.94 -58.21 -32.47
CA VAL A 508 -26.23 -58.58 -33.87
C VAL A 508 -27.28 -59.65 -33.78
N ASN A 509 -28.53 -59.31 -34.03
CA ASN A 509 -29.57 -60.27 -34.33
C ASN A 509 -29.38 -60.73 -35.78
N GLU A 510 -29.09 -62.01 -35.97
CA GLU A 510 -29.25 -62.73 -37.21
C GLU A 510 -30.64 -62.64 -37.79
#